data_a60b5bbd7d5bca323b8d0fec56df6bb8
#
_entry.id   a60b5bbd7d5bca323b8d0fec56df6bb8
#
_cell.length_a   1.000
_cell.length_b   1.000
_cell.length_c   1.000
_cell.angle_alpha   90.00
_cell.angle_beta   90.00
_cell.angle_gamma   90.00
#
_symmetry.space_group_name_H-M   'P 1'
#
loop_
_entity.id
_entity.type
_entity.pdbx_description
1 polymer ?
#
loop_
_entity_poly.entity_id
_entity_poly.type
_entity_poly.pdbx_seq_one_letter_code
_entity_poly.pdbx_strand_id
1 'polypeptide(L)'
;VGITRSITKHNELVMSAQDIPMVVRQAFHIATTGRPGPTLIDLPKDVLQNTMEWYWPSDDEVLDSLPGYRPNVKGHAKMIKEAARMILAAKQPVLYVGGGVLKARAAGVLRELAELTQIPVVTTLMARGAFPDSHPLCLGMPGMHGTATAVTAMQKSDLLIALGSRFDDRVTGKVAAFAPDAKIIHVDIDPAEQGKVRRPDVPIVGDCRLVIEEIVKAIKDMLQSG
;
A
#
# COMPACT_ATOMS: atom_id res chain seq x y z
N VAL A 1 -11.63 17.04 -19.50
CA VAL A 1 -10.50 16.08 -19.57
C VAL A 1 -9.16 16.78 -19.34
N GLY A 2 -8.78 17.83 -20.09
CA GLY A 2 -7.43 18.43 -20.01
C GLY A 2 -7.04 18.95 -18.62
N ILE A 3 -7.91 19.70 -17.96
CA ILE A 3 -7.68 20.30 -16.62
C ILE A 3 -7.52 19.20 -15.55
N THR A 4 -8.31 18.14 -15.63
CA THR A 4 -8.39 17.08 -14.61
C THR A 4 -7.29 16.02 -14.74
N ARG A 5 -6.57 16.00 -15.86
CA ARG A 5 -5.53 14.99 -16.12
C ARG A 5 -4.43 14.95 -15.04
N SER A 6 -4.08 16.10 -14.46
CA SER A 6 -3.04 16.18 -13.43
C SER A 6 -3.47 15.73 -12.02
N ILE A 7 -4.80 15.62 -11.79
CA ILE A 7 -5.37 15.30 -10.47
C ILE A 7 -6.18 14.02 -10.45
N THR A 8 -6.24 13.31 -11.56
CA THR A 8 -6.95 12.03 -11.67
C THR A 8 -6.02 10.94 -12.19
N LYS A 9 -6.37 9.72 -11.87
CA LYS A 9 -5.63 8.53 -12.28
C LYS A 9 -5.82 8.21 -13.76
N HIS A 10 -7.01 8.49 -14.29
CA HIS A 10 -7.39 8.31 -15.69
C HIS A 10 -8.51 9.28 -16.08
N ASN A 11 -8.51 9.67 -17.34
CA ASN A 11 -9.56 10.52 -17.92
C ASN A 11 -9.95 9.95 -19.27
N GLU A 12 -11.24 9.90 -19.54
CA GLU A 12 -11.78 9.46 -20.82
C GLU A 12 -12.85 10.43 -21.31
N LEU A 13 -12.80 10.80 -22.58
CA LEU A 13 -13.87 11.51 -23.29
C LEU A 13 -14.58 10.50 -24.17
N VAL A 14 -15.84 10.22 -23.88
CA VAL A 14 -16.64 9.23 -24.61
C VAL A 14 -17.19 9.86 -25.89
N MET A 15 -16.90 9.25 -27.03
CA MET A 15 -17.29 9.76 -28.35
C MET A 15 -18.47 9.01 -28.98
N SER A 16 -18.84 7.84 -28.43
CA SER A 16 -19.94 7.02 -28.89
C SER A 16 -20.77 6.45 -27.75
N ALA A 17 -22.08 6.36 -27.89
CA ALA A 17 -22.93 5.73 -26.87
C ALA A 17 -22.57 4.26 -26.63
N GLN A 18 -22.14 3.52 -27.67
CA GLN A 18 -21.70 2.13 -27.56
C GLN A 18 -20.51 1.94 -26.63
N ASP A 19 -19.65 2.95 -26.47
CA ASP A 19 -18.44 2.85 -25.66
C ASP A 19 -18.71 3.08 -24.15
N ILE A 20 -19.87 3.67 -23.81
CA ILE A 20 -20.19 4.03 -22.42
C ILE A 20 -20.03 2.86 -21.46
N PRO A 21 -20.59 1.65 -21.69
CA PRO A 21 -20.48 0.55 -20.74
C PRO A 21 -19.04 0.12 -20.49
N MET A 22 -18.23 0.03 -21.56
CA MET A 22 -16.82 -0.36 -21.47
C MET A 22 -16.03 0.71 -20.70
N VAL A 23 -16.17 1.98 -21.07
CA VAL A 23 -15.45 3.10 -20.41
C VAL A 23 -15.80 3.20 -18.93
N VAL A 24 -17.07 3.01 -18.57
CA VAL A 24 -17.49 2.98 -17.15
C VAL A 24 -16.80 1.84 -16.41
N ARG A 25 -16.82 0.64 -16.96
CA ARG A 25 -16.16 -0.54 -16.35
C ARG A 25 -14.65 -0.34 -16.20
N GLN A 26 -13.98 0.16 -17.25
CA GLN A 26 -12.55 0.49 -17.22
C GLN A 26 -12.24 1.54 -16.13
N ALA A 27 -13.04 2.59 -16.05
CA ALA A 27 -12.86 3.65 -15.07
C ALA A 27 -12.94 3.13 -13.62
N PHE A 28 -13.93 2.28 -13.31
CA PHE A 28 -14.03 1.63 -12.00
C PHE A 28 -12.86 0.68 -11.74
N HIS A 29 -12.47 -0.12 -12.73
CA HIS A 29 -11.31 -1.00 -12.60
C HIS A 29 -10.02 -0.22 -12.28
N ILE A 30 -9.75 0.84 -13.04
CA ILE A 30 -8.57 1.69 -12.85
C ILE A 30 -8.64 2.42 -11.50
N ALA A 31 -9.81 2.94 -11.11
CA ALA A 31 -9.98 3.67 -9.85
C ALA A 31 -9.68 2.81 -8.62
N THR A 32 -10.03 1.52 -8.67
CA THR A 32 -10.00 0.62 -7.49
C THR A 32 -8.78 -0.29 -7.42
N THR A 33 -8.03 -0.46 -8.51
CA THR A 33 -6.86 -1.36 -8.56
C THR A 33 -5.54 -0.60 -8.46
N GLY A 34 -4.46 -1.27 -8.08
CA GLY A 34 -3.20 -0.61 -7.73
C GLY A 34 -3.39 0.38 -6.57
N ARG A 35 -2.75 1.55 -6.62
CA ARG A 35 -3.07 2.63 -5.69
C ARG A 35 -4.44 3.21 -6.06
N PRO A 36 -5.48 3.11 -5.21
CA PRO A 36 -6.79 3.67 -5.52
C PRO A 36 -6.75 5.18 -5.71
N GLY A 37 -7.51 5.67 -6.70
CA GLY A 37 -7.55 7.10 -7.00
C GLY A 37 -8.72 7.45 -7.94
N PRO A 38 -9.05 8.75 -8.09
CA PRO A 38 -10.17 9.19 -8.89
C PRO A 38 -9.94 8.97 -10.38
N THR A 39 -11.00 8.66 -11.10
CA THR A 39 -11.08 8.67 -12.56
C THR A 39 -12.16 9.65 -13.01
N LEU A 40 -12.07 10.15 -14.23
CA LEU A 40 -13.05 11.05 -14.80
C LEU A 40 -13.54 10.50 -16.15
N ILE A 41 -14.85 10.44 -16.31
CA ILE A 41 -15.50 10.16 -17.59
C ILE A 41 -16.25 11.42 -18.00
N ASP A 42 -15.94 11.93 -19.16
CA ASP A 42 -16.63 13.07 -19.80
C ASP A 42 -17.63 12.51 -20.81
N LEU A 43 -18.91 12.78 -20.57
CA LEU A 43 -20.04 12.29 -21.38
C LEU A 43 -20.70 13.48 -22.08
N PRO A 44 -20.36 13.77 -23.35
CA PRO A 44 -21.00 14.84 -24.13
C PRO A 44 -22.52 14.63 -24.25
N LYS A 45 -23.25 15.73 -24.29
CA LYS A 45 -24.73 15.71 -24.33
C LYS A 45 -25.27 14.96 -25.52
N ASP A 46 -24.69 15.14 -26.70
CA ASP A 46 -25.07 14.45 -27.91
C ASP A 46 -24.87 12.95 -27.84
N VAL A 47 -23.78 12.49 -27.22
CA VAL A 47 -23.51 11.06 -26.94
C VAL A 47 -24.58 10.47 -26.01
N LEU A 48 -24.97 11.22 -24.97
CA LEU A 48 -26.01 10.76 -24.02
C LEU A 48 -27.44 10.75 -24.64
N GLN A 49 -27.66 11.48 -25.73
CA GLN A 49 -28.95 11.52 -26.43
C GLN A 49 -29.09 10.40 -27.47
N ASN A 50 -28.00 9.71 -27.77
CA ASN A 50 -28.02 8.59 -28.72
C ASN A 50 -28.56 7.31 -28.07
N THR A 51 -29.07 6.43 -28.92
CA THR A 51 -29.54 5.09 -28.50
C THR A 51 -28.49 4.06 -28.84
N MET A 52 -28.39 3.01 -28.00
CA MET A 52 -27.51 1.86 -28.19
C MET A 52 -28.21 0.57 -27.78
N GLU A 53 -27.75 -0.55 -28.30
CA GLU A 53 -28.11 -1.85 -27.75
C GLU A 53 -27.38 -2.03 -26.42
N TRP A 54 -28.14 -2.37 -25.37
CA TRP A 54 -27.57 -2.54 -24.02
C TRP A 54 -26.68 -3.78 -23.94
N TYR A 55 -25.48 -3.57 -23.46
CA TYR A 55 -24.59 -4.65 -23.04
C TYR A 55 -23.76 -4.23 -21.83
N TRP A 56 -23.29 -5.20 -21.03
CA TRP A 56 -22.41 -4.95 -19.90
C TRP A 56 -21.16 -5.81 -20.02
N PRO A 57 -19.95 -5.21 -20.17
CA PRO A 57 -18.72 -5.98 -20.38
C PRO A 57 -18.40 -6.89 -19.21
N SER A 58 -17.88 -8.08 -19.47
CA SER A 58 -17.29 -8.99 -18.49
C SER A 58 -15.96 -8.45 -17.93
N ASP A 59 -15.48 -9.05 -16.84
CA ASP A 59 -14.18 -8.68 -16.27
C ASP A 59 -13.03 -8.98 -17.25
N ASP A 60 -13.09 -10.08 -17.98
CA ASP A 60 -12.08 -10.46 -18.97
C ASP A 60 -12.02 -9.47 -20.13
N GLU A 61 -13.17 -9.06 -20.67
CA GLU A 61 -13.23 -8.03 -21.71
C GLU A 61 -12.61 -6.68 -21.25
N VAL A 62 -12.86 -6.28 -20.00
CA VAL A 62 -12.25 -5.08 -19.41
C VAL A 62 -10.74 -5.22 -19.32
N LEU A 63 -10.23 -6.35 -18.85
CA LEU A 63 -8.79 -6.60 -18.73
C LEU A 63 -8.10 -6.63 -20.10
N ASP A 64 -8.72 -7.24 -21.10
CA ASP A 64 -8.20 -7.31 -22.45
C ASP A 64 -8.19 -5.93 -23.13
N SER A 65 -9.16 -5.08 -22.79
CA SER A 65 -9.22 -3.70 -23.30
C SER A 65 -8.17 -2.75 -22.68
N LEU A 66 -7.46 -3.18 -21.62
CA LEU A 66 -6.45 -2.43 -20.90
C LEU A 66 -5.06 -3.10 -20.93
N PRO A 67 -4.46 -3.39 -22.09
CA PRO A 67 -3.23 -4.20 -22.18
C PRO A 67 -2.03 -3.56 -21.48
N GLY A 68 -2.00 -2.24 -21.36
CA GLY A 68 -0.93 -1.48 -20.68
C GLY A 68 -1.15 -1.26 -19.20
N TYR A 69 -2.31 -1.64 -18.63
CA TYR A 69 -2.61 -1.41 -17.22
C TYR A 69 -2.61 -2.71 -16.43
N ARG A 70 -1.47 -3.03 -15.83
CA ARG A 70 -1.29 -4.25 -15.01
C ARG A 70 -0.58 -3.89 -13.69
N PRO A 71 -1.33 -3.45 -12.66
CA PRO A 71 -0.73 -3.14 -11.36
C PRO A 71 -0.03 -4.36 -10.77
N ASN A 72 1.19 -4.17 -10.25
CA ASN A 72 1.89 -5.24 -9.56
C ASN A 72 1.33 -5.40 -8.15
N VAL A 73 0.70 -6.54 -7.88
CA VAL A 73 0.12 -6.86 -6.56
C VAL A 73 0.95 -7.86 -5.76
N LYS A 74 1.82 -8.63 -6.44
CA LYS A 74 2.67 -9.64 -5.79
C LYS A 74 4.07 -9.08 -5.57
N GLY A 75 4.55 -9.13 -4.35
CA GLY A 75 5.92 -8.78 -4.01
C GLY A 75 6.93 -9.71 -4.68
N HIS A 76 8.13 -9.19 -4.97
CA HIS A 76 9.20 -9.99 -5.56
C HIS A 76 9.77 -10.98 -4.54
N ALA A 77 9.76 -12.28 -4.85
CA ALA A 77 10.12 -13.37 -3.94
C ALA A 77 11.51 -13.22 -3.26
N LYS A 78 12.52 -12.71 -4.02
CA LYS A 78 13.85 -12.44 -3.46
C LYS A 78 13.80 -11.36 -2.39
N MET A 79 13.02 -10.29 -2.60
CA MET A 79 12.88 -9.19 -1.64
C MET A 79 12.11 -9.63 -0.41
N ILE A 80 11.09 -10.48 -0.57
CA ILE A 80 10.33 -11.07 0.55
C ILE A 80 11.25 -11.92 1.43
N LYS A 81 12.09 -12.79 0.84
CA LYS A 81 13.06 -13.60 1.59
C LYS A 81 14.09 -12.74 2.31
N GLU A 82 14.55 -11.67 1.67
CA GLU A 82 15.51 -10.73 2.28
C GLU A 82 14.86 -9.97 3.44
N ALA A 83 13.61 -9.51 3.27
CA ALA A 83 12.84 -8.89 4.35
C ALA A 83 12.70 -9.83 5.56
N ALA A 84 12.35 -11.11 5.33
CA ALA A 84 12.24 -12.10 6.40
C ALA A 84 13.56 -12.30 7.15
N ARG A 85 14.71 -12.36 6.44
CA ARG A 85 16.04 -12.46 7.09
C ARG A 85 16.36 -11.23 7.93
N MET A 86 16.10 -10.03 7.38
CA MET A 86 16.35 -8.79 8.12
C MET A 86 15.48 -8.69 9.37
N ILE A 87 14.21 -9.10 9.28
CA ILE A 87 13.28 -9.13 10.41
C ILE A 87 13.81 -10.05 11.51
N LEU A 88 14.26 -11.25 11.18
CA LEU A 88 14.80 -12.21 12.16
C LEU A 88 16.16 -11.80 12.76
N ALA A 89 16.92 -10.98 12.04
CA ALA A 89 18.23 -10.51 12.49
C ALA A 89 18.20 -9.21 13.31
N ALA A 90 17.10 -8.45 13.21
CA ALA A 90 16.97 -7.16 13.87
C ALA A 90 16.86 -7.28 15.39
N LYS A 91 17.43 -6.31 16.12
CA LYS A 91 17.39 -6.28 17.58
C LYS A 91 16.30 -5.38 18.14
N GLN A 92 15.97 -4.32 17.42
CA GLN A 92 14.97 -3.31 17.79
C GLN A 92 14.07 -2.96 16.60
N PRO A 93 13.42 -3.97 15.97
CA PRO A 93 12.54 -3.73 14.83
C PRO A 93 11.24 -3.05 15.26
N VAL A 94 10.63 -2.29 14.34
CA VAL A 94 9.31 -1.67 14.52
C VAL A 94 8.48 -1.84 13.25
N LEU A 95 7.24 -2.33 13.40
CA LEU A 95 6.23 -2.32 12.34
C LEU A 95 5.62 -0.92 12.23
N TYR A 96 5.96 -0.20 11.16
CA TYR A 96 5.42 1.12 10.86
C TYR A 96 4.27 1.00 9.85
N VAL A 97 3.04 1.04 10.37
CA VAL A 97 1.82 0.67 9.65
C VAL A 97 1.09 1.90 9.13
N GLY A 98 0.88 1.95 7.83
CA GLY A 98 0.13 2.99 7.12
C GLY A 98 -1.24 2.55 6.64
N GLY A 99 -1.99 3.50 6.06
CA GLY A 99 -3.35 3.29 5.55
C GLY A 99 -3.46 2.23 4.45
N GLY A 100 -2.35 1.85 3.79
CA GLY A 100 -2.30 0.76 2.82
C GLY A 100 -2.71 -0.59 3.41
N VAL A 101 -2.42 -0.83 4.69
CA VAL A 101 -2.82 -2.07 5.38
C VAL A 101 -4.35 -2.17 5.52
N LEU A 102 -5.04 -1.07 5.84
CA LEU A 102 -6.51 -1.06 5.89
C LEU A 102 -7.12 -1.23 4.50
N LYS A 103 -6.58 -0.55 3.49
CA LYS A 103 -7.05 -0.67 2.10
C LYS A 103 -6.88 -2.09 1.55
N ALA A 104 -5.79 -2.76 1.91
CA ALA A 104 -5.53 -4.16 1.57
C ALA A 104 -6.32 -5.16 2.44
N ARG A 105 -7.09 -4.69 3.44
CA ARG A 105 -7.76 -5.57 4.44
C ARG A 105 -6.80 -6.54 5.13
N ALA A 106 -5.59 -6.06 5.43
CA ALA A 106 -4.48 -6.87 5.93
C ALA A 106 -4.35 -6.91 7.46
N ALA A 107 -5.35 -6.43 8.21
CA ALA A 107 -5.29 -6.35 9.68
C ALA A 107 -5.03 -7.72 10.36
N GLY A 108 -5.64 -8.79 9.86
CA GLY A 108 -5.46 -10.16 10.41
C GLY A 108 -4.02 -10.64 10.25
N VAL A 109 -3.47 -10.55 9.05
CA VAL A 109 -2.09 -11.01 8.78
C VAL A 109 -1.04 -10.08 9.39
N LEU A 110 -1.33 -8.78 9.55
CA LEU A 110 -0.50 -7.86 10.33
C LEU A 110 -0.39 -8.32 11.79
N ARG A 111 -1.53 -8.68 12.39
CA ARG A 111 -1.56 -9.19 13.75
C ARG A 111 -0.76 -10.49 13.89
N GLU A 112 -0.95 -11.42 12.95
CA GLU A 112 -0.18 -12.67 12.90
C GLU A 112 1.34 -12.39 12.80
N LEU A 113 1.77 -11.46 11.94
CA LEU A 113 3.18 -11.06 11.82
C LEU A 113 3.70 -10.51 13.16
N ALA A 114 2.97 -9.57 13.77
CA ALA A 114 3.37 -8.95 15.03
C ALA A 114 3.47 -9.97 16.18
N GLU A 115 2.48 -10.86 16.31
CA GLU A 115 2.45 -11.90 17.35
C GLU A 115 3.54 -12.97 17.13
N LEU A 116 3.79 -13.38 15.87
CA LEU A 116 4.84 -14.35 15.52
C LEU A 116 6.24 -13.81 15.86
N THR A 117 6.48 -12.54 15.56
CA THR A 117 7.82 -11.92 15.71
C THR A 117 8.00 -11.13 16.99
N GLN A 118 6.92 -10.90 17.76
CA GLN A 118 6.90 -10.04 18.95
C GLN A 118 7.36 -8.60 18.69
N ILE A 119 7.22 -8.13 17.44
CA ILE A 119 7.64 -6.80 17.03
C ILE A 119 6.55 -5.78 17.40
N PRO A 120 6.90 -4.66 18.05
CA PRO A 120 5.94 -3.60 18.36
C PRO A 120 5.41 -2.91 17.10
N VAL A 121 4.15 -2.46 17.20
CA VAL A 121 3.39 -1.88 16.11
C VAL A 121 3.11 -0.41 16.39
N VAL A 122 3.42 0.43 15.41
CA VAL A 122 3.12 1.86 15.37
C VAL A 122 2.19 2.11 14.19
N THR A 123 1.01 2.68 14.43
CA THR A 123 0.01 2.95 13.39
C THR A 123 -0.08 4.43 13.08
N THR A 124 0.05 4.81 11.81
CA THR A 124 -0.22 6.21 11.39
C THR A 124 -1.68 6.59 11.65
N LEU A 125 -2.00 7.88 11.60
CA LEU A 125 -3.39 8.35 11.71
C LEU A 125 -4.32 7.61 10.72
N MET A 126 -3.88 7.43 9.48
CA MET A 126 -4.64 6.74 8.43
C MET A 126 -4.72 5.22 8.61
N ALA A 127 -3.96 4.67 9.54
CA ALA A 127 -3.94 3.24 9.86
C ALA A 127 -4.59 2.92 11.22
N ARG A 128 -5.17 3.92 11.90
CA ARG A 128 -5.87 3.67 13.17
C ARG A 128 -6.98 2.65 12.98
N GLY A 129 -7.02 1.63 13.84
CA GLY A 129 -7.91 0.48 13.72
C GLY A 129 -7.36 -0.71 12.92
N ALA A 130 -6.19 -0.58 12.25
CA ALA A 130 -5.53 -1.72 11.59
C ALA A 130 -4.93 -2.72 12.60
N PHE A 131 -4.62 -2.25 13.82
CA PHE A 131 -4.12 -3.05 14.92
C PHE A 131 -4.83 -2.65 16.22
N PRO A 132 -5.22 -3.58 17.10
CA PRO A 132 -5.96 -3.25 18.31
C PRO A 132 -5.14 -2.37 19.27
N ASP A 133 -5.71 -1.25 19.73
CA ASP A 133 -5.03 -0.35 20.68
C ASP A 133 -4.78 -1.00 22.05
N SER A 134 -5.60 -1.96 22.43
CA SER A 134 -5.45 -2.73 23.68
C SER A 134 -4.38 -3.82 23.60
N HIS A 135 -3.79 -4.06 22.43
CA HIS A 135 -2.79 -5.11 22.28
C HIS A 135 -1.46 -4.68 22.92
N PRO A 136 -0.76 -5.55 23.67
CA PRO A 136 0.52 -5.19 24.34
C PRO A 136 1.60 -4.66 23.39
N LEU A 137 1.61 -5.11 22.15
CA LEU A 137 2.57 -4.66 21.13
C LEU A 137 2.17 -3.33 20.48
N CYS A 138 0.99 -2.75 20.78
CA CYS A 138 0.58 -1.46 20.21
C CYS A 138 1.25 -0.30 20.95
N LEU A 139 2.09 0.45 20.25
CA LEU A 139 2.76 1.63 20.81
C LEU A 139 2.00 2.94 20.52
N GLY A 140 0.90 2.87 19.76
CA GLY A 140 0.09 4.02 19.39
C GLY A 140 0.49 4.66 18.07
N MET A 141 0.25 5.97 17.97
CA MET A 141 0.45 6.75 16.75
C MET A 141 1.78 7.52 16.81
N PRO A 142 2.56 7.61 15.71
CA PRO A 142 3.76 8.44 15.63
C PRO A 142 3.42 9.87 15.17
N GLY A 143 4.43 10.72 15.20
CA GLY A 143 4.37 12.08 14.65
C GLY A 143 4.04 13.15 15.67
N MET A 144 3.73 14.37 15.18
CA MET A 144 3.56 15.57 16.00
C MET A 144 2.52 15.42 17.12
N HIS A 145 1.45 14.68 16.86
CA HIS A 145 0.37 14.41 17.83
C HIS A 145 0.37 12.96 18.32
N GLY A 146 1.50 12.28 18.15
CA GLY A 146 1.66 10.88 18.52
C GLY A 146 2.07 10.68 19.98
N THR A 147 2.21 9.40 20.35
CA THR A 147 2.71 9.02 21.67
C THR A 147 4.24 9.12 21.72
N ALA A 148 4.77 9.53 22.87
CA ALA A 148 6.22 9.56 23.08
C ALA A 148 6.85 8.16 22.88
N THR A 149 6.12 7.12 23.27
CA THR A 149 6.54 5.72 23.10
C THR A 149 6.72 5.35 21.63
N ALA A 150 5.73 5.64 20.78
CA ALA A 150 5.81 5.36 19.34
C ALA A 150 6.96 6.12 18.67
N VAL A 151 7.10 7.42 18.97
CA VAL A 151 8.18 8.26 18.42
C VAL A 151 9.55 7.73 18.87
N THR A 152 9.71 7.43 20.16
CA THR A 152 10.98 6.94 20.70
C THR A 152 11.35 5.55 20.13
N ALA A 153 10.38 4.66 20.02
CA ALA A 153 10.60 3.33 19.42
C ALA A 153 11.09 3.43 17.98
N MET A 154 10.44 4.27 17.15
CA MET A 154 10.86 4.48 15.77
C MET A 154 12.25 5.12 15.67
N GLN A 155 12.56 6.12 16.53
CA GLN A 155 13.86 6.80 16.52
C GLN A 155 15.03 5.91 16.92
N LYS A 156 14.78 4.94 17.81
CA LYS A 156 15.81 4.02 18.32
C LYS A 156 15.83 2.67 17.59
N SER A 157 14.96 2.48 16.60
CA SER A 157 14.90 1.23 15.86
C SER A 157 16.15 1.00 15.00
N ASP A 158 16.56 -0.24 14.87
CA ASP A 158 17.56 -0.69 13.90
C ASP A 158 16.92 -1.17 12.58
N LEU A 159 15.59 -1.40 12.60
CA LEU A 159 14.82 -1.79 11.43
C LEU A 159 13.39 -1.22 11.48
N LEU A 160 13.03 -0.41 10.51
CA LEU A 160 11.66 0.02 10.25
C LEU A 160 11.05 -0.82 9.13
N ILE A 161 9.95 -1.53 9.45
CA ILE A 161 9.17 -2.28 8.47
C ILE A 161 7.95 -1.42 8.12
N ALA A 162 8.06 -0.62 7.06
CA ALA A 162 7.01 0.28 6.59
C ALA A 162 6.02 -0.49 5.71
N LEU A 163 4.80 -0.65 6.19
CA LEU A 163 3.73 -1.41 5.54
C LEU A 163 2.62 -0.44 5.08
N GLY A 164 2.58 -0.14 3.78
CA GLY A 164 1.60 0.77 3.18
C GLY A 164 1.66 2.19 3.75
N SER A 165 2.86 2.69 4.01
CA SER A 165 3.14 3.98 4.63
C SER A 165 4.09 4.81 3.75
N ARG A 166 3.76 6.11 3.55
CA ARG A 166 4.46 7.02 2.63
C ARG A 166 5.65 7.77 3.23
N PHE A 167 5.98 7.59 4.49
CA PHE A 167 6.93 8.44 5.21
C PHE A 167 6.55 9.93 5.14
N ASP A 168 5.30 10.24 5.49
CA ASP A 168 4.73 11.59 5.50
C ASP A 168 5.52 12.52 6.45
N ASP A 169 5.65 13.80 6.07
CA ASP A 169 6.40 14.79 6.82
C ASP A 169 5.86 15.03 8.24
N ARG A 170 4.56 14.79 8.48
CA ARG A 170 3.94 14.86 9.80
C ARG A 170 4.46 13.79 10.76
N VAL A 171 5.08 12.73 10.23
CA VAL A 171 5.71 11.66 11.01
C VAL A 171 7.23 11.81 11.02
N THR A 172 7.83 12.05 9.85
CA THR A 172 9.29 12.09 9.73
C THR A 172 9.90 13.37 10.26
N GLY A 173 9.20 14.52 10.12
CA GLY A 173 9.79 15.82 10.35
C GLY A 173 11.04 15.99 9.48
N LYS A 174 12.19 16.33 10.10
CA LYS A 174 13.48 16.44 9.41
C LYS A 174 13.97 15.04 9.01
N VAL A 175 13.85 14.70 7.74
CA VAL A 175 14.12 13.35 7.19
C VAL A 175 15.51 12.83 7.58
N ALA A 176 16.55 13.68 7.57
CA ALA A 176 17.91 13.28 7.93
C ALA A 176 18.08 12.89 9.41
N ALA A 177 17.15 13.30 10.27
CA ALA A 177 17.16 12.99 11.71
C ALA A 177 16.16 11.89 12.09
N PHE A 178 15.33 11.44 11.13
CA PHE A 178 14.32 10.43 11.38
C PHE A 178 14.92 9.03 11.31
N ALA A 179 14.88 8.30 12.44
CA ALA A 179 15.38 6.94 12.57
C ALA A 179 16.73 6.74 11.85
N PRO A 180 17.80 7.49 12.24
CA PRO A 180 19.02 7.59 11.43
C PRO A 180 19.75 6.25 11.30
N ASP A 181 19.64 5.39 12.30
CA ASP A 181 20.32 4.09 12.36
C ASP A 181 19.49 2.93 11.80
N ALA A 182 18.21 3.20 11.47
CA ALA A 182 17.31 2.15 11.00
C ALA A 182 17.53 1.81 9.52
N LYS A 183 17.68 0.53 9.22
CA LYS A 183 17.40 -0.03 7.89
C LYS A 183 15.90 0.00 7.61
N ILE A 184 15.52 0.00 6.33
CA ILE A 184 14.13 0.17 5.94
C ILE A 184 13.69 -0.95 4.99
N ILE A 185 12.68 -1.69 5.40
CA ILE A 185 11.85 -2.49 4.50
C ILE A 185 10.63 -1.65 4.16
N HIS A 186 10.36 -1.41 2.88
CA HIS A 186 9.22 -0.61 2.45
C HIS A 186 8.30 -1.40 1.53
N VAL A 187 7.11 -1.69 2.00
CA VAL A 187 6.03 -2.36 1.25
C VAL A 187 4.99 -1.33 0.85
N ASP A 188 4.83 -1.10 -0.43
CA ASP A 188 3.78 -0.22 -0.96
C ASP A 188 3.29 -0.75 -2.31
N ILE A 189 2.00 -0.54 -2.59
CA ILE A 189 1.39 -0.90 -3.88
C ILE A 189 1.82 0.05 -5.00
N ASP A 190 2.23 1.28 -4.64
CA ASP A 190 2.64 2.32 -5.57
C ASP A 190 4.16 2.33 -5.72
N PRO A 191 4.71 1.96 -6.89
CA PRO A 191 6.15 1.99 -7.11
C PRO A 191 6.75 3.41 -6.99
N ALA A 192 5.95 4.47 -7.18
CA ALA A 192 6.41 5.85 -7.07
C ALA A 192 6.69 6.30 -5.61
N GLU A 193 6.19 5.57 -4.61
CA GLU A 193 6.50 5.85 -3.21
C GLU A 193 7.84 5.24 -2.78
N GLN A 194 8.39 4.28 -3.55
CA GLN A 194 9.67 3.65 -3.23
C GLN A 194 10.85 4.62 -3.38
N GLY A 195 11.49 4.95 -2.26
CA GLY A 195 12.65 5.86 -2.24
C GLY A 195 12.33 7.33 -2.38
N LYS A 196 11.06 7.74 -2.42
CA LYS A 196 10.63 9.13 -2.57
C LYS A 196 11.05 10.03 -1.40
N VAL A 197 10.93 9.56 -0.17
CA VAL A 197 11.32 10.29 1.06
C VAL A 197 12.51 9.63 1.73
N ARG A 198 12.44 8.33 1.96
CA ARG A 198 13.52 7.52 2.53
C ARG A 198 13.87 6.39 1.58
N ARG A 199 15.16 6.23 1.28
CA ARG A 199 15.63 5.11 0.46
C ARG A 199 15.50 3.81 1.24
N PRO A 200 14.74 2.82 0.76
CA PRO A 200 14.64 1.53 1.43
C PRO A 200 15.86 0.64 1.12
N ASP A 201 16.23 -0.19 2.09
CA ASP A 201 17.19 -1.27 1.89
C ASP A 201 16.51 -2.44 1.16
N VAL A 202 15.25 -2.70 1.47
CA VAL A 202 14.42 -3.72 0.80
C VAL A 202 13.12 -3.09 0.31
N PRO A 203 13.06 -2.65 -0.96
CA PRO A 203 11.82 -2.19 -1.59
C PRO A 203 10.97 -3.38 -2.03
N ILE A 204 9.67 -3.36 -1.70
CA ILE A 204 8.71 -4.37 -2.15
C ILE A 204 7.48 -3.67 -2.71
N VAL A 205 7.31 -3.71 -4.01
CA VAL A 205 6.08 -3.22 -4.67
C VAL A 205 5.07 -4.36 -4.69
N GLY A 206 3.93 -4.15 -4.02
CA GLY A 206 2.88 -5.15 -3.93
C GLY A 206 1.77 -4.77 -2.94
N ASP A 207 0.69 -5.54 -2.99
CA ASP A 207 -0.40 -5.44 -2.03
C ASP A 207 0.06 -5.84 -0.64
N CYS A 208 -0.25 -5.02 0.38
CA CYS A 208 0.21 -5.26 1.75
C CYS A 208 -0.22 -6.63 2.30
N ARG A 209 -1.43 -7.08 2.00
CA ARG A 209 -1.93 -8.36 2.49
C ARG A 209 -1.11 -9.52 1.91
N LEU A 210 -0.98 -9.56 0.58
CA LEU A 210 -0.26 -10.62 -0.11
C LEU A 210 1.23 -10.65 0.29
N VAL A 211 1.85 -9.46 0.43
CA VAL A 211 3.26 -9.37 0.82
C VAL A 211 3.46 -9.81 2.27
N ILE A 212 2.59 -9.40 3.20
CA ILE A 212 2.70 -9.80 4.61
C ILE A 212 2.48 -11.31 4.77
N GLU A 213 1.50 -11.89 4.07
CA GLU A 213 1.27 -13.35 4.03
C GLU A 213 2.54 -14.12 3.62
N GLU A 214 3.21 -13.68 2.56
CA GLU A 214 4.45 -14.29 2.09
C GLU A 214 5.65 -14.06 3.04
N ILE A 215 5.75 -12.90 3.70
CA ILE A 215 6.76 -12.65 4.73
C ILE A 215 6.55 -13.57 5.93
N VAL A 216 5.32 -13.70 6.43
CA VAL A 216 4.97 -14.61 7.54
C VAL A 216 5.35 -16.05 7.19
N LYS A 217 4.99 -16.50 5.97
CA LYS A 217 5.37 -17.82 5.50
C LYS A 217 6.88 -18.02 5.47
N ALA A 218 7.62 -17.06 4.87
CA ALA A 218 9.08 -17.13 4.80
C ALA A 218 9.74 -17.17 6.19
N ILE A 219 9.22 -16.41 7.17
CA ILE A 219 9.71 -16.44 8.56
C ILE A 219 9.45 -17.81 9.18
N LYS A 220 8.23 -18.36 9.05
CA LYS A 220 7.92 -19.70 9.58
C LYS A 220 8.81 -20.79 9.01
N ASP A 221 9.04 -20.76 7.68
CA ASP A 221 9.91 -21.71 6.99
C ASP A 221 11.37 -21.62 7.52
N MET A 222 11.88 -20.40 7.74
CA MET A 222 13.22 -20.18 8.29
C MET A 222 13.35 -20.64 9.73
N LEU A 223 12.34 -20.44 10.58
CA LEU A 223 12.33 -20.89 11.97
C LEU A 223 12.25 -22.42 12.12
N GLN A 224 11.66 -23.11 11.11
CA GLN A 224 11.60 -24.58 11.09
C GLN A 224 12.88 -25.23 10.55
N SER A 225 13.67 -24.48 9.79
CA SER A 225 14.87 -24.99 9.09
C SER A 225 16.18 -24.76 9.87
N GLY A 226 16.15 -23.99 10.93
CA GLY A 226 17.27 -23.65 11.81
C GLY A 226 17.16 -24.31 13.16
#